data_e954036dd2d3a0a0d678a7bc7e34731e
#
_entry.id   e954036dd2d3a0a0d678a7bc7e34731e
#
_cell.length_a   1.000
_cell.length_b   1.000
_cell.length_c   1.000
_cell.angle_alpha   90.00
_cell.angle_beta   90.00
_cell.angle_gamma   90.00
#
_symmetry.space_group_name_H-M   'P 1'
#
loop_
_entity.id
_entity.type
_entity.pdbx_description
1 polymer ?
#
loop_
_entity_poly.entity_id
_entity_poly.type
_entity_poly.pdbx_seq_one_letter_code
_entity_poly.pdbx_strand_id
1 'polypeptide(L)'
;TTLITLGTPFTGAPKAVQVMENGKMFPGIVGDLTSGYIQNLIRNIPAAYELLPTTRSTAYVQVNGVDQTATNAWNILKQRSWANFQSGSGLKPMMNTARNFHANLMQSNNQHYALSAGRSVFITSTGYTTVQKVNYSLSGGQYSVSSYIGTNDGDGTVPSTSAQNRLSNTDTHVVRVVNAGNHTDMLSNPNTLTKVYQYVSQTLAGNSLSAIEENEVGNTH
;
A
#
# COMPACT_ATOMS: atom_id res chain seq x y z
N THR A 1 15.48 19.87 1.47
CA THR A 1 15.37 18.43 1.09
C THR A 1 13.96 18.17 0.61
N THR A 2 13.79 17.55 -0.54
CA THR A 2 12.50 17.16 -1.12
C THR A 2 12.38 15.65 -1.07
N LEU A 3 11.21 15.15 -0.68
CA LEU A 3 10.86 13.73 -0.70
C LEU A 3 9.94 13.48 -1.90
N ILE A 4 10.35 12.60 -2.80
CA ILE A 4 9.51 12.10 -3.90
C ILE A 4 9.32 10.60 -3.67
N THR A 5 8.07 10.15 -3.63
CA THR A 5 7.74 8.74 -3.43
C THR A 5 6.93 8.21 -4.61
N LEU A 6 7.15 6.95 -4.94
CA LEU A 6 6.47 6.26 -6.05
C LEU A 6 5.78 5.02 -5.50
N GLY A 7 4.45 5.00 -5.53
CA GLY A 7 3.66 3.85 -5.09
C GLY A 7 3.92 3.38 -3.65
N THR A 8 4.47 4.23 -2.78
CA THR A 8 4.85 3.85 -1.41
C THR A 8 3.62 3.59 -0.55
N PRO A 9 3.48 2.42 0.08
CA PRO A 9 2.29 2.05 0.84
C PRO A 9 2.26 2.69 2.24
N PHE A 10 2.07 4.00 2.36
CA PHE A 10 2.10 4.73 3.63
C PHE A 10 1.10 4.23 4.68
N THR A 11 -0.05 3.76 4.26
CA THR A 11 -1.06 3.17 5.15
C THR A 11 -1.15 1.65 4.99
N GLY A 12 -0.14 1.04 4.37
CA GLY A 12 -0.07 -0.38 4.07
C GLY A 12 -0.79 -0.76 2.77
N ALA A 13 -0.67 -2.03 2.42
CA ALA A 13 -1.27 -2.60 1.22
C ALA A 13 -2.11 -3.84 1.54
N PRO A 14 -3.40 -3.90 1.19
CA PRO A 14 -4.22 -5.11 1.35
C PRO A 14 -3.64 -6.32 0.61
N LYS A 15 -2.81 -6.11 -0.40
CA LYS A 15 -2.02 -7.15 -1.06
C LYS A 15 -1.14 -7.94 -0.07
N ALA A 16 -0.60 -7.27 0.96
CA ALA A 16 0.18 -7.95 2.00
C ALA A 16 -0.68 -8.96 2.75
N VAL A 17 -1.94 -8.63 3.06
CA VAL A 17 -2.90 -9.59 3.65
C VAL A 17 -3.12 -10.77 2.72
N GLN A 18 -3.32 -10.53 1.41
CA GLN A 18 -3.49 -11.59 0.43
C GLN A 18 -2.30 -12.55 0.42
N VAL A 19 -1.08 -12.02 0.46
CA VAL A 19 0.14 -12.85 0.46
C VAL A 19 0.26 -13.65 1.77
N MET A 20 -0.07 -13.05 2.91
CA MET A 20 -0.12 -13.75 4.20
C MET A 20 -1.13 -14.90 4.22
N GLU A 21 -2.28 -14.72 3.56
CA GLU A 21 -3.35 -15.71 3.54
C GLU A 21 -3.09 -16.86 2.56
N ASN A 22 -2.57 -16.60 1.37
CA ASN A 22 -2.46 -17.59 0.30
C ASN A 22 -1.11 -17.71 -0.41
N GLY A 23 -0.12 -16.89 -0.05
CA GLY A 23 1.21 -16.91 -0.66
C GLY A 23 1.28 -16.40 -2.11
N LYS A 24 0.18 -15.90 -2.69
CA LYS A 24 0.16 -15.41 -4.08
C LYS A 24 0.77 -14.02 -4.17
N MET A 25 2.03 -13.96 -4.48
CA MET A 25 2.79 -12.71 -4.56
C MET A 25 2.67 -12.03 -5.92
N PHE A 26 2.78 -12.81 -7.00
CA PHE A 26 2.73 -12.32 -8.37
C PHE A 26 1.77 -13.15 -9.22
N PRO A 27 0.90 -12.51 -10.03
CA PRO A 27 0.10 -13.22 -11.01
C PRO A 27 1.03 -13.87 -12.05
N GLY A 28 0.89 -15.17 -12.27
CA GLY A 28 1.55 -15.88 -13.39
C GLY A 28 2.97 -16.37 -13.15
N ILE A 29 3.60 -16.09 -12.02
CA ILE A 29 4.91 -16.66 -11.69
C ILE A 29 4.75 -17.78 -10.67
N VAL A 30 5.04 -19.00 -11.09
CA VAL A 30 5.14 -20.24 -10.34
C VAL A 30 3.84 -20.75 -9.71
N GLY A 31 3.39 -21.88 -10.16
CA GLY A 31 2.13 -22.53 -9.78
C GLY A 31 1.95 -22.79 -8.28
N ASP A 32 0.79 -23.33 -7.93
CA ASP A 32 0.31 -23.55 -6.55
C ASP A 32 1.28 -24.31 -5.61
N LEU A 33 2.26 -25.00 -6.16
CA LEU A 33 3.28 -25.75 -5.39
C LEU A 33 4.23 -24.86 -4.58
N THR A 34 4.40 -23.61 -4.96
CA THR A 34 5.29 -22.66 -4.27
C THR A 34 4.57 -21.70 -3.34
N SER A 35 3.25 -21.62 -3.44
CA SER A 35 2.44 -20.70 -2.62
C SER A 35 2.63 -20.94 -1.11
N GLY A 36 2.66 -22.21 -0.69
CA GLY A 36 2.89 -22.58 0.71
C GLY A 36 4.29 -22.22 1.21
N TYR A 37 5.31 -22.39 0.38
CA TYR A 37 6.69 -22.01 0.72
C TYR A 37 6.82 -20.49 0.86
N ILE A 38 6.31 -19.73 -0.12
CA ILE A 38 6.31 -18.27 -0.10
C ILE A 38 5.51 -17.76 1.09
N GLN A 39 4.36 -18.33 1.36
CA GLN A 39 3.53 -18.00 2.51
C GLN A 39 4.30 -18.16 3.82
N ASN A 40 4.99 -19.30 4.01
CA ASN A 40 5.79 -19.54 5.19
C ASN A 40 6.99 -18.59 5.28
N LEU A 41 7.65 -18.30 4.17
CA LEU A 41 8.76 -17.36 4.13
C LEU A 41 8.30 -15.96 4.56
N ILE A 42 7.26 -15.43 3.93
CA ILE A 42 6.74 -14.09 4.19
C ILE A 42 6.24 -13.94 5.63
N ARG A 43 5.61 -14.97 6.19
CA ARG A 43 5.16 -14.98 7.60
C ARG A 43 6.29 -14.91 8.62
N ASN A 44 7.52 -15.16 8.20
CA ASN A 44 8.73 -15.06 9.04
C ASN A 44 9.52 -13.75 8.84
N ILE A 45 9.06 -12.83 7.96
CA ILE A 45 9.73 -11.57 7.67
C ILE A 45 9.01 -10.43 8.38
N PRO A 46 9.61 -9.75 9.38
CA PRO A 46 8.98 -8.63 10.10
C PRO A 46 8.48 -7.52 9.18
N ALA A 47 9.27 -7.15 8.16
CA ALA A 47 8.91 -6.12 7.19
C ALA A 47 7.60 -6.43 6.42
N ALA A 48 7.24 -7.70 6.24
CA ALA A 48 5.98 -8.08 5.60
C ALA A 48 4.76 -7.69 6.46
N TYR A 49 4.90 -7.69 7.78
CA TYR A 49 3.86 -7.23 8.69
C TYR A 49 3.76 -5.70 8.70
N GLU A 50 4.87 -5.00 8.47
CA GLU A 50 4.90 -3.54 8.34
C GLU A 50 4.21 -3.06 7.06
N LEU A 51 4.01 -3.94 6.08
CA LEU A 51 3.21 -3.67 4.89
C LEU A 51 1.70 -3.90 5.08
N LEU A 52 1.26 -4.47 6.22
CA LEU A 52 -0.16 -4.66 6.48
C LEU A 52 -0.88 -3.31 6.62
N PRO A 53 -2.14 -3.21 6.15
CA PRO A 53 -2.91 -1.99 6.33
C PRO A 53 -3.04 -1.63 7.81
N THR A 54 -2.89 -0.36 8.11
CA THR A 54 -2.90 0.16 9.50
C THR A 54 -4.31 0.32 10.04
N THR A 55 -4.42 0.53 11.36
CA THR A 55 -5.68 0.92 12.01
C THR A 55 -6.18 2.31 11.56
N ARG A 56 -5.39 3.01 10.76
CA ARG A 56 -5.71 4.34 10.19
C ARG A 56 -6.02 4.30 8.70
N SER A 57 -5.95 3.12 8.08
CA SER A 57 -6.32 2.91 6.68
C SER A 57 -7.82 3.09 6.47
N THR A 58 -8.21 3.31 5.22
CA THR A 58 -9.61 3.12 4.80
C THR A 58 -10.02 1.66 5.03
N ALA A 59 -11.31 1.36 5.00
CA ALA A 59 -11.79 -0.01 5.16
C ALA A 59 -11.11 -0.95 4.16
N TYR A 60 -10.36 -1.93 4.67
CA TYR A 60 -9.61 -2.91 3.88
C TYR A 60 -10.01 -4.36 4.18
N VAL A 61 -10.94 -4.56 5.10
CA VAL A 61 -11.54 -5.84 5.43
C VAL A 61 -13.05 -5.73 5.38
N GLN A 62 -13.69 -6.74 4.80
CA GLN A 62 -15.11 -7.01 4.93
C GLN A 62 -15.33 -8.31 5.69
N VAL A 63 -16.48 -8.43 6.35
CA VAL A 63 -16.99 -9.68 6.91
C VAL A 63 -18.39 -9.90 6.36
N ASN A 64 -18.60 -11.00 5.68
CA ASN A 64 -19.86 -11.33 4.99
C ASN A 64 -20.35 -10.17 4.11
N GLY A 65 -19.42 -9.50 3.40
CA GLY A 65 -19.70 -8.36 2.51
C GLY A 65 -19.86 -7.00 3.21
N VAL A 66 -19.76 -6.94 4.55
CA VAL A 66 -19.90 -5.67 5.30
C VAL A 66 -18.53 -5.10 5.66
N ASP A 67 -18.29 -3.86 5.30
CA ASP A 67 -17.05 -3.14 5.61
C ASP A 67 -16.82 -3.05 7.12
N GLN A 68 -15.59 -3.35 7.53
CA GLN A 68 -15.16 -3.24 8.92
C GLN A 68 -14.41 -1.93 9.14
N THR A 69 -14.55 -1.35 10.34
CA THR A 69 -13.68 -0.26 10.76
C THR A 69 -12.23 -0.73 10.75
N ALA A 70 -11.27 0.17 10.57
CA ALA A 70 -9.86 -0.20 10.55
C ALA A 70 -9.40 -0.89 11.85
N THR A 71 -9.98 -0.52 13.00
CA THR A 71 -9.71 -1.18 14.28
C THR A 71 -10.26 -2.62 14.31
N ASN A 72 -11.49 -2.82 13.84
CA ASN A 72 -12.09 -4.16 13.75
C ASN A 72 -11.32 -5.03 12.75
N ALA A 73 -10.96 -4.48 11.59
CA ALA A 73 -10.14 -5.14 10.59
C ALA A 73 -8.82 -5.63 11.18
N TRP A 74 -8.12 -4.79 11.94
CA TRP A 74 -6.89 -5.18 12.61
C TRP A 74 -7.10 -6.30 13.65
N ASN A 75 -8.19 -6.24 14.41
CA ASN A 75 -8.55 -7.29 15.38
C ASN A 75 -8.90 -8.63 14.70
N ILE A 76 -9.51 -8.58 13.51
CA ILE A 76 -9.77 -9.77 12.69
C ILE A 76 -8.44 -10.39 12.24
N LEU A 77 -7.52 -9.58 11.70
CA LEU A 77 -6.21 -10.06 11.26
C LEU A 77 -5.42 -10.71 12.41
N LYS A 78 -5.51 -10.19 13.64
CA LYS A 78 -4.88 -10.79 14.81
C LYS A 78 -5.39 -12.21 15.14
N GLN A 79 -6.58 -12.57 14.71
CA GLN A 79 -7.16 -13.90 14.93
C GLN A 79 -6.75 -14.91 13.85
N ARG A 80 -6.03 -14.46 12.82
CA ARG A 80 -5.51 -15.35 11.79
C ARG A 80 -4.33 -16.16 12.33
N SER A 81 -4.20 -17.41 11.87
CA SER A 81 -3.14 -18.33 12.31
C SER A 81 -1.74 -17.75 12.15
N TRP A 82 -1.51 -16.98 11.08
CA TRP A 82 -0.23 -16.34 10.82
C TRP A 82 0.06 -15.11 11.71
N ALA A 83 -0.96 -14.51 12.31
CA ALA A 83 -0.79 -13.32 13.15
C ALA A 83 -0.04 -13.63 14.47
N ASN A 84 -0.05 -14.87 14.89
CA ASN A 84 0.63 -15.32 16.10
C ASN A 84 2.07 -15.80 15.85
N PHE A 85 2.57 -15.64 14.62
CA PHE A 85 3.95 -15.96 14.30
C PHE A 85 4.89 -15.09 15.13
N GLN A 86 5.79 -15.74 15.87
CA GLN A 86 6.79 -15.10 16.68
C GLN A 86 8.16 -15.37 16.05
N SER A 87 8.96 -14.36 15.85
CA SER A 87 10.33 -14.58 15.45
C SER A 87 11.17 -14.85 16.72
N GLY A 88 11.54 -16.12 16.95
CA GLY A 88 12.38 -16.55 18.06
C GLY A 88 11.71 -16.62 19.43
N SER A 89 12.38 -17.24 20.38
CA SER A 89 11.90 -17.38 21.74
C SER A 89 11.89 -16.02 22.49
N GLY A 90 10.74 -15.61 22.97
CA GLY A 90 10.58 -14.39 23.77
C GLY A 90 10.23 -13.13 22.98
N LEU A 91 9.99 -13.22 21.66
CA LEU A 91 9.64 -12.06 20.85
C LEU A 91 8.13 -11.78 20.86
N LYS A 92 7.80 -10.50 20.87
CA LYS A 92 6.41 -10.04 20.72
C LYS A 92 5.88 -10.46 19.35
N PRO A 93 4.57 -10.76 19.24
CA PRO A 93 3.97 -11.04 17.94
C PRO A 93 4.34 -9.96 16.93
N MET A 94 4.76 -10.35 15.72
CA MET A 94 5.20 -9.40 14.67
C MET A 94 4.13 -8.35 14.35
N MET A 95 2.84 -8.70 14.49
CA MET A 95 1.73 -7.77 14.41
C MET A 95 1.86 -6.57 15.37
N ASN A 96 2.35 -6.79 16.60
CA ASN A 96 2.52 -5.70 17.55
C ASN A 96 3.71 -4.81 17.16
N THR A 97 4.77 -5.40 16.65
CA THR A 97 5.93 -4.65 16.13
C THR A 97 5.53 -3.77 14.95
N ALA A 98 4.78 -4.32 13.99
CA ALA A 98 4.25 -3.57 12.86
C ALA A 98 3.34 -2.42 13.30
N ARG A 99 2.46 -2.65 14.27
CA ARG A 99 1.59 -1.59 14.82
C ARG A 99 2.41 -0.46 15.43
N ASN A 100 3.45 -0.77 16.19
CA ASN A 100 4.32 0.24 16.79
C ASN A 100 5.13 0.99 15.74
N PHE A 101 5.63 0.29 14.72
CA PHE A 101 6.30 0.91 13.58
C PHE A 101 5.38 1.97 12.92
N HIS A 102 4.16 1.60 12.55
CA HIS A 102 3.20 2.54 11.97
C HIS A 102 2.85 3.69 12.92
N ALA A 103 2.71 3.43 14.20
CA ALA A 103 2.44 4.49 15.19
C ALA A 103 3.58 5.52 15.24
N ASN A 104 4.82 5.07 15.13
CA ASN A 104 6.00 5.93 15.16
C ASN A 104 6.17 6.74 13.84
N LEU A 105 5.62 6.27 12.74
CA LEU A 105 5.68 6.98 11.45
C LEU A 105 4.61 8.07 11.33
N MET A 106 3.61 8.08 12.20
CA MET A 106 2.44 8.95 12.09
C MET A 106 2.47 10.05 13.14
N GLN A 107 2.09 11.24 12.73
CA GLN A 107 1.82 12.36 13.63
C GLN A 107 0.47 12.18 14.35
N SER A 108 0.24 12.99 15.38
CA SER A 108 -1.02 13.00 16.14
C SER A 108 -2.25 13.33 15.28
N ASN A 109 -2.06 14.08 14.19
CA ASN A 109 -3.10 14.42 13.21
C ASN A 109 -3.36 13.32 12.16
N ASN A 110 -2.80 12.12 12.34
CA ASN A 110 -2.90 10.99 11.41
C ASN A 110 -2.17 11.18 10.06
N GLN A 111 -1.32 12.19 9.96
CA GLN A 111 -0.44 12.37 8.80
C GLN A 111 0.93 11.74 9.05
N HIS A 112 1.55 11.27 7.99
CA HIS A 112 2.92 10.78 8.07
C HIS A 112 3.89 11.94 8.31
N TYR A 113 4.94 11.74 9.12
CA TYR A 113 5.95 12.78 9.38
C TYR A 113 6.57 13.36 8.11
N ALA A 114 6.71 12.57 7.05
CA ALA A 114 7.21 13.02 5.76
C ALA A 114 6.39 14.17 5.15
N LEU A 115 5.11 14.33 5.52
CA LEU A 115 4.23 15.40 5.02
C LEU A 115 4.45 16.74 5.69
N SER A 116 4.98 16.77 6.92
CA SER A 116 5.11 18.00 7.69
C SER A 116 6.16 18.96 7.14
N ALA A 117 7.03 18.50 6.24
CA ALA A 117 8.14 19.29 5.71
C ALA A 117 7.77 20.19 4.52
N GLY A 118 6.52 20.20 4.03
CA GLY A 118 6.08 21.04 2.91
C GLY A 118 6.76 20.78 1.58
N ARG A 119 7.51 19.70 1.45
CA ARG A 119 8.34 19.37 0.26
C ARG A 119 8.25 17.89 -0.09
N SER A 120 7.05 17.33 -0.04
CA SER A 120 6.83 15.93 -0.40
C SER A 120 5.94 15.83 -1.64
N VAL A 121 6.28 14.91 -2.53
CA VAL A 121 5.49 14.59 -3.73
C VAL A 121 5.20 13.10 -3.74
N PHE A 122 3.94 12.75 -3.88
CA PHE A 122 3.43 11.36 -3.88
C PHE A 122 2.99 11.01 -5.29
N ILE A 123 3.81 10.26 -6.00
CA ILE A 123 3.48 9.77 -7.34
C ILE A 123 2.76 8.43 -7.20
N THR A 124 1.53 8.36 -7.71
CA THR A 124 0.69 7.16 -7.69
C THR A 124 0.37 6.73 -9.12
N SER A 125 0.34 5.43 -9.37
CA SER A 125 -0.15 4.85 -10.63
C SER A 125 -1.59 4.38 -10.48
N THR A 126 -2.36 4.48 -11.54
CA THR A 126 -3.73 3.98 -11.65
C THR A 126 -3.92 3.18 -12.92
N GLY A 127 -5.03 2.46 -13.03
CA GLY A 127 -5.34 1.62 -14.19
C GLY A 127 -4.99 0.14 -14.03
N TYR A 128 -4.40 -0.25 -12.90
CA TYR A 128 -4.03 -1.65 -12.63
C TYR A 128 -4.91 -2.24 -11.54
N THR A 129 -5.44 -3.44 -11.79
CA THR A 129 -6.26 -4.15 -10.80
C THR A 129 -5.44 -4.39 -9.53
N THR A 130 -5.83 -3.73 -8.47
CA THR A 130 -5.15 -3.70 -7.17
C THR A 130 -6.07 -4.24 -6.10
N VAL A 131 -5.58 -5.11 -5.22
CA VAL A 131 -6.37 -5.57 -4.08
C VAL A 131 -6.64 -4.39 -3.14
N GLN A 132 -7.91 -4.07 -2.98
CA GLN A 132 -8.37 -3.00 -2.09
C GLN A 132 -8.87 -3.54 -0.76
N LYS A 133 -9.57 -4.69 -0.79
CA LYS A 133 -10.14 -5.30 0.42
C LYS A 133 -10.04 -6.81 0.39
N VAL A 134 -10.01 -7.40 1.57
CA VAL A 134 -10.16 -8.84 1.78
C VAL A 134 -11.51 -9.09 2.43
N ASN A 135 -12.33 -9.93 1.84
CA ASN A 135 -13.62 -10.32 2.39
C ASN A 135 -13.48 -11.68 3.10
N TYR A 136 -13.85 -11.70 4.36
CA TYR A 136 -13.90 -12.90 5.19
C TYR A 136 -15.34 -13.37 5.39
N SER A 137 -15.53 -14.67 5.38
CA SER A 137 -16.73 -15.31 5.94
C SER A 137 -16.49 -15.65 7.40
N LEU A 138 -17.47 -15.37 8.24
CA LEU A 138 -17.46 -15.76 9.66
C LEU A 138 -18.46 -16.90 9.86
N SER A 139 -17.96 -18.07 10.27
CA SER A 139 -18.78 -19.25 10.58
C SER A 139 -18.20 -19.97 11.78
N GLY A 140 -19.04 -20.32 12.76
CA GLY A 140 -18.60 -20.99 13.99
C GLY A 140 -17.51 -20.22 14.77
N GLY A 141 -17.48 -18.90 14.69
CA GLY A 141 -16.47 -18.07 15.33
C GLY A 141 -15.11 -18.06 14.61
N GLN A 142 -15.01 -18.68 13.43
CA GLN A 142 -13.78 -18.74 12.63
C GLN A 142 -13.89 -17.87 11.37
N TYR A 143 -12.86 -17.08 11.10
CA TYR A 143 -12.75 -16.33 9.86
C TYR A 143 -12.07 -17.16 8.77
N SER A 144 -12.63 -17.17 7.57
CA SER A 144 -12.03 -17.74 6.37
C SER A 144 -12.11 -16.75 5.22
N VAL A 145 -11.07 -16.66 4.38
CA VAL A 145 -11.09 -15.77 3.21
C VAL A 145 -12.13 -16.28 2.22
N SER A 146 -13.08 -15.42 1.86
CA SER A 146 -14.08 -15.71 0.83
C SER A 146 -13.73 -15.10 -0.53
N SER A 147 -13.20 -13.89 -0.55
CA SER A 147 -12.79 -13.21 -1.80
C SER A 147 -11.83 -12.08 -1.55
N TYR A 148 -11.22 -11.60 -2.63
CA TYR A 148 -10.45 -10.36 -2.67
C TYR A 148 -11.17 -9.37 -3.59
N ILE A 149 -11.36 -8.16 -3.11
CA ILE A 149 -12.05 -7.09 -3.85
C ILE A 149 -10.98 -6.19 -4.45
N GLY A 150 -11.03 -6.04 -5.76
CA GLY A 150 -10.11 -5.20 -6.52
C GLY A 150 -10.66 -3.80 -6.78
N THR A 151 -9.72 -2.90 -7.09
CA THR A 151 -9.98 -1.58 -7.66
C THR A 151 -9.00 -1.34 -8.81
N ASN A 152 -9.35 -0.49 -9.77
CA ASN A 152 -8.40 0.01 -10.77
C ASN A 152 -7.71 1.30 -10.31
N ASP A 153 -7.97 1.75 -9.09
CA ASP A 153 -7.32 2.90 -8.47
C ASP A 153 -6.09 2.44 -7.66
N GLY A 154 -5.05 2.06 -8.37
CA GLY A 154 -3.80 1.57 -7.81
C GLY A 154 -2.85 1.05 -8.88
N ASP A 155 -1.68 0.62 -8.45
CA ASP A 155 -0.56 0.19 -9.29
C ASP A 155 -0.41 -1.35 -9.42
N GLY A 156 -1.45 -2.11 -9.05
CA GLY A 156 -1.44 -3.57 -9.01
C GLY A 156 -0.98 -4.16 -7.67
N THR A 157 -0.42 -3.35 -6.79
CA THR A 157 0.08 -3.76 -5.47
C THR A 157 -0.45 -2.84 -4.37
N VAL A 158 -0.33 -1.53 -4.58
CA VAL A 158 -0.67 -0.49 -3.60
C VAL A 158 -1.85 0.33 -4.11
N PRO A 159 -2.97 0.40 -3.38
CA PRO A 159 -4.05 1.32 -3.72
C PRO A 159 -3.57 2.78 -3.67
N SER A 160 -4.06 3.62 -4.58
CA SER A 160 -3.68 5.04 -4.64
C SER A 160 -3.95 5.76 -3.33
N THR A 161 -5.04 5.45 -2.63
CA THR A 161 -5.35 6.00 -1.31
C THR A 161 -4.27 5.76 -0.26
N SER A 162 -3.54 4.65 -0.37
CA SER A 162 -2.39 4.37 0.49
C SER A 162 -1.14 5.09 0.02
N ALA A 163 -0.88 5.08 -1.28
CA ALA A 163 0.31 5.69 -1.86
C ALA A 163 0.33 7.22 -1.71
N GLN A 164 -0.82 7.86 -1.72
CA GLN A 164 -0.97 9.30 -1.49
C GLN A 164 -1.16 9.68 -0.01
N ASN A 165 -0.93 8.74 0.89
CA ASN A 165 -1.02 8.95 2.34
C ASN A 165 -2.35 9.58 2.79
N ARG A 166 -3.47 9.17 2.18
CA ARG A 166 -4.83 9.67 2.42
C ARG A 166 -5.06 11.15 2.04
N LEU A 167 -4.13 11.78 1.38
CA LEU A 167 -4.38 13.09 0.79
C LEU A 167 -5.47 12.98 -0.29
N SER A 168 -6.17 14.09 -0.53
CA SER A 168 -7.12 14.19 -1.63
C SER A 168 -6.40 14.02 -2.98
N ASN A 169 -7.09 13.47 -3.96
CA ASN A 169 -6.59 13.43 -5.35
C ASN A 169 -6.34 14.83 -5.94
N THR A 170 -6.93 15.86 -5.34
CA THR A 170 -6.74 17.27 -5.73
C THR A 170 -5.66 17.96 -4.90
N ASP A 171 -5.00 17.26 -3.97
CA ASP A 171 -3.90 17.83 -3.22
C ASP A 171 -2.69 18.05 -4.14
N THR A 172 -2.09 19.24 -4.07
CA THR A 172 -0.94 19.64 -4.92
C THR A 172 0.31 18.77 -4.72
N HIS A 173 0.37 18.01 -3.63
CA HIS A 173 1.45 17.06 -3.37
C HIS A 173 1.20 15.68 -3.99
N VAL A 174 0.01 15.42 -4.52
CA VAL A 174 -0.37 14.15 -5.13
C VAL A 174 -0.31 14.25 -6.65
N VAL A 175 0.49 13.37 -7.24
CA VAL A 175 0.61 13.23 -8.69
C VAL A 175 0.08 11.87 -9.11
N ARG A 176 -1.03 11.87 -9.82
CA ARG A 176 -1.63 10.65 -10.36
C ARG A 176 -1.18 10.46 -11.79
N VAL A 177 -0.56 9.33 -12.07
CA VAL A 177 -0.13 8.98 -13.43
C VAL A 177 -0.92 7.77 -13.89
N VAL A 178 -1.79 7.96 -14.89
CA VAL A 178 -2.58 6.88 -15.45
C VAL A 178 -1.67 5.96 -16.26
N ASN A 179 -1.77 4.66 -16.02
CA ASN A 179 -0.96 3.64 -16.69
C ASN A 179 0.57 3.92 -16.60
N ALA A 180 1.02 4.45 -15.47
CA ALA A 180 2.44 4.71 -15.21
C ALA A 180 3.31 3.46 -15.02
N GLY A 181 2.82 2.31 -15.42
CA GLY A 181 3.40 0.99 -15.10
C GLY A 181 2.78 0.41 -13.85
N ASN A 182 2.85 -0.91 -13.73
CA ASN A 182 2.52 -1.57 -12.47
C ASN A 182 3.56 -1.19 -11.40
N HIS A 183 3.37 -1.64 -10.17
CA HIS A 183 4.22 -1.29 -9.03
C HIS A 183 5.72 -1.48 -9.28
N THR A 184 6.11 -2.53 -9.98
CA THR A 184 7.52 -2.84 -10.31
C THR A 184 8.04 -2.02 -11.49
N ASP A 185 7.16 -1.65 -12.41
CA ASP A 185 7.53 -1.00 -13.66
C ASP A 185 7.52 0.55 -13.56
N MET A 186 6.95 1.11 -12.51
CA MET A 186 6.90 2.57 -12.30
C MET A 186 8.28 3.23 -12.41
N LEU A 187 9.33 2.55 -11.93
CA LEU A 187 10.70 3.06 -11.96
C LEU A 187 11.32 3.11 -13.36
N SER A 188 10.75 2.41 -14.32
CA SER A 188 11.21 2.39 -15.71
C SER A 188 10.22 3.05 -16.68
N ASN A 189 9.05 3.44 -16.19
CA ASN A 189 8.01 4.05 -17.03
C ASN A 189 8.37 5.50 -17.41
N PRO A 190 8.41 5.86 -18.70
CA PRO A 190 8.80 7.19 -19.14
C PRO A 190 7.93 8.32 -18.56
N ASN A 191 6.62 8.10 -18.41
CA ASN A 191 5.71 9.12 -17.86
C ASN A 191 6.03 9.38 -16.38
N THR A 192 6.27 8.32 -15.60
CA THR A 192 6.69 8.43 -14.21
C THR A 192 8.04 9.16 -14.10
N LEU A 193 9.02 8.76 -14.90
CA LEU A 193 10.36 9.38 -14.89
C LEU A 193 10.31 10.84 -15.29
N THR A 194 9.48 11.21 -16.25
CA THR A 194 9.26 12.61 -16.64
C THR A 194 8.76 13.44 -15.46
N LYS A 195 7.77 12.94 -14.70
CA LYS A 195 7.27 13.64 -13.51
C LYS A 195 8.34 13.76 -12.43
N VAL A 196 9.08 12.68 -12.15
CA VAL A 196 10.21 12.71 -11.20
C VAL A 196 11.23 13.80 -11.62
N TYR A 197 11.63 13.79 -12.88
CA TYR A 197 12.60 14.77 -13.41
C TYR A 197 12.10 16.22 -13.26
N GLN A 198 10.84 16.48 -13.58
CA GLN A 198 10.23 17.80 -13.44
C GLN A 198 10.30 18.31 -11.99
N TYR A 199 9.93 17.48 -11.00
CA TYR A 199 9.98 17.86 -9.59
C TYR A 199 11.41 18.01 -9.06
N VAL A 200 12.34 17.17 -9.49
CA VAL A 200 13.76 17.32 -9.16
C VAL A 200 14.31 18.64 -9.71
N SER A 201 14.00 18.97 -10.97
CA SER A 201 14.44 20.21 -11.62
C SER A 201 13.88 21.46 -10.93
N GLN A 202 12.59 21.45 -10.55
CA GLN A 202 12.00 22.55 -9.76
C GLN A 202 12.70 22.72 -8.42
N THR A 203 13.00 21.64 -7.74
CA THR A 203 13.71 21.66 -6.45
C THR A 203 15.11 22.23 -6.59
N LEU A 204 15.86 21.84 -7.63
CA LEU A 204 17.21 22.33 -7.91
C LEU A 204 17.22 23.83 -8.29
N ALA A 205 16.17 24.29 -8.96
CA ALA A 205 16.00 25.71 -9.30
C ALA A 205 15.59 26.58 -8.09
N GLY A 206 15.39 25.98 -6.89
CA GLY A 206 14.96 26.71 -5.70
C GLY A 206 13.47 27.12 -5.72
N ASN A 207 12.70 26.63 -6.67
CA ASN A 207 11.28 26.92 -6.80
C ASN A 207 10.46 26.15 -5.76
N SER A 208 9.34 26.71 -5.33
CA SER A 208 8.34 25.97 -4.59
C SER A 208 7.79 24.83 -5.47
N LEU A 209 7.47 23.69 -4.87
CA LEU A 209 6.79 22.60 -5.57
C LEU A 209 5.37 23.06 -5.89
N SER A 210 5.18 23.65 -7.07
CA SER A 210 3.86 23.93 -7.63
C SER A 210 3.35 22.70 -8.37
N ALA A 211 2.03 22.52 -8.42
CA ALA A 211 1.43 21.50 -9.26
C ALA A 211 1.97 21.68 -10.69
N ILE A 212 2.53 20.60 -11.24
CA ILE A 212 2.91 20.59 -12.64
C ILE A 212 1.61 20.33 -13.39
N GLU A 213 1.10 21.39 -14.05
CA GLU A 213 -0.07 21.23 -14.91
C GLU A 213 0.17 20.08 -15.89
N GLU A 214 -0.82 19.21 -16.03
CA GLU A 214 -0.84 18.20 -17.09
C GLU A 214 -0.94 18.93 -18.43
N ASN A 215 0.16 19.35 -18.96
CA ASN A 215 0.23 19.60 -20.40
C ASN A 215 0.05 18.23 -21.04
N GLU A 216 -1.14 17.98 -21.56
CA GLU A 216 -1.40 16.89 -22.48
C GLU A 216 -0.26 16.87 -23.49
N VAL A 217 0.63 15.87 -23.35
CA VAL A 217 1.57 15.57 -24.44
C VAL A 217 0.67 15.05 -25.54
N GLY A 218 0.34 15.98 -26.46
CA GLY A 218 -0.49 15.69 -27.59
C GLY A 218 0.01 14.44 -28.29
N ASN A 219 -0.90 13.51 -28.51
CA ASN A 219 -0.77 12.44 -29.46
C ASN A 219 -0.37 13.06 -30.83
N THR A 220 0.90 13.05 -31.13
CA THR A 220 1.36 13.19 -32.51
C THR A 220 1.87 11.83 -32.95
N HIS A 221 0.99 11.15 -33.66
CA HIS A 221 1.12 10.02 -34.61
C HIS A 221 2.32 9.06 -34.49
#